data_9ce3101fa941ec07b79bc7643eb6cbb8
#
_entry.id   9ce3101fa941ec07b79bc7643eb6cbb8
#
_cell.length_a   1.000
_cell.length_b   1.000
_cell.length_c   1.000
_cell.angle_alpha   90.00
_cell.angle_beta   90.00
_cell.angle_gamma   90.00
#
_symmetry.space_group_name_H-M   'P 1'
#
loop_
_entity.id
_entity.type
_entity.pdbx_description
1 polymer ?
#
loop_
_entity_poly.entity_id
_entity_poly.type
_entity_poly.pdbx_seq_one_letter_code
_entity_poly.pdbx_strand_id
1 'polypeptide(L)'
;MLNVALFGPPGAGKGTQSESLVEEFNLFYISTGDLLRRELAAETKLGLEAKSVIAPGGLVSDEIIVQLIEKTITEHPEANGFLFDGFPRTYVQCYILEGLMLKLNTSLSCLISLELDEETSVRRLLERGRTSGRTDDNETVIRNRLREYSEKTLPVLDFYRERGNYLRVSGNQSIEDVAADIRAIIRDELAKHLVNVVVFGYPGSGRGSQSEALARKYGLEYVATGPLLDHEIKAGTAIGRKIVALSRAASWFPTRWWCS
;
A
#
# COMPACT_ATOMS: atom_id res chain seq x y z
N MET A 1 -9.48 4.08 0.88
CA MET A 1 -8.26 3.76 1.62
C MET A 1 -7.52 2.70 0.81
N LEU A 2 -6.23 2.87 0.54
CA LEU A 2 -5.41 1.88 -0.18
C LEU A 2 -4.81 0.90 0.81
N ASN A 3 -5.18 -0.37 0.73
CA ASN A 3 -4.62 -1.42 1.58
C ASN A 3 -3.97 -2.50 0.72
N VAL A 4 -2.68 -2.72 0.91
CA VAL A 4 -1.89 -3.64 0.10
C VAL A 4 -1.21 -4.66 1.00
N ALA A 5 -1.24 -5.93 0.60
CA ALA A 5 -0.45 -6.97 1.25
C ALA A 5 0.70 -7.41 0.33
N LEU A 6 1.94 -7.36 0.82
CA LEU A 6 3.09 -7.95 0.16
C LEU A 6 3.28 -9.39 0.64
N PHE A 7 3.23 -10.29 -0.31
CA PHE A 7 3.35 -11.72 -0.13
C PHE A 7 4.60 -12.25 -0.81
N GLY A 8 5.06 -13.42 -0.40
CA GLY A 8 6.23 -14.04 -1.02
C GLY A 8 7.12 -14.75 0.00
N PRO A 9 8.00 -15.66 -0.45
CA PRO A 9 8.87 -16.41 0.43
C PRO A 9 9.81 -15.51 1.24
N PRO A 10 10.36 -16.00 2.34
CA PRO A 10 11.49 -15.35 2.98
C PRO A 10 12.60 -15.05 1.95
N GLY A 11 13.17 -13.85 1.97
CA GLY A 11 14.20 -13.45 1.00
C GLY A 11 13.67 -12.84 -0.31
N ALA A 12 12.36 -12.79 -0.55
CA ALA A 12 11.77 -12.23 -1.78
C ALA A 12 11.92 -10.71 -1.94
N GLY A 13 12.46 -10.00 -0.94
CA GLY A 13 12.68 -8.56 -1.04
C GLY A 13 11.52 -7.68 -0.58
N LYS A 14 10.49 -8.26 0.08
CA LYS A 14 9.31 -7.51 0.56
C LYS A 14 9.68 -6.23 1.32
N GLY A 15 10.54 -6.34 2.34
CA GLY A 15 10.95 -5.18 3.15
C GLY A 15 11.66 -4.09 2.32
N THR A 16 12.53 -4.47 1.38
CA THR A 16 13.21 -3.53 0.47
C THR A 16 12.21 -2.77 -0.39
N GLN A 17 11.17 -3.44 -0.88
CA GLN A 17 10.14 -2.80 -1.69
C GLN A 17 9.20 -1.94 -0.84
N SER A 18 8.95 -2.32 0.41
CA SER A 18 8.04 -1.60 1.30
C SER A 18 8.46 -0.16 1.56
N GLU A 19 9.77 0.11 1.70
CA GLU A 19 10.28 1.46 2.02
C GLU A 19 9.84 2.50 0.97
N SER A 20 10.06 2.21 -0.32
CA SER A 20 9.67 3.12 -1.40
C SER A 20 8.16 3.24 -1.57
N LEU A 21 7.41 2.17 -1.33
CA LEU A 21 5.94 2.16 -1.46
C LEU A 21 5.26 2.96 -0.34
N VAL A 22 5.78 2.85 0.88
CA VAL A 22 5.29 3.60 2.03
C VAL A 22 5.41 5.10 1.78
N GLU A 23 6.55 5.55 1.28
CA GLU A 23 6.80 6.96 0.99
C GLU A 23 5.93 7.46 -0.19
N GLU A 24 5.92 6.73 -1.31
CA GLU A 24 5.23 7.14 -2.54
C GLU A 24 3.70 7.20 -2.36
N PHE A 25 3.12 6.20 -1.69
CA PHE A 25 1.67 6.08 -1.53
C PHE A 25 1.15 6.52 -0.16
N ASN A 26 2.02 7.05 0.69
CA ASN A 26 1.70 7.50 2.05
C ASN A 26 0.93 6.45 2.86
N LEU A 27 1.48 5.22 2.91
CA LEU A 27 0.90 4.08 3.59
C LEU A 27 1.51 3.90 4.98
N PHE A 28 0.73 3.37 5.91
CA PHE A 28 1.26 2.92 7.18
C PHE A 28 1.80 1.48 7.04
N TYR A 29 3.09 1.30 7.35
CA TYR A 29 3.75 0.00 7.22
C TYR A 29 3.52 -0.88 8.44
N ILE A 30 3.00 -2.09 8.18
CA ILE A 30 2.76 -3.10 9.21
C ILE A 30 3.53 -4.38 8.82
N SER A 31 4.66 -4.61 9.50
CA SER A 31 5.44 -5.84 9.37
C SER A 31 5.27 -6.71 10.60
N THR A 32 4.70 -7.90 10.42
CA THR A 32 4.57 -8.87 11.53
C THR A 32 5.92 -9.26 12.12
N GLY A 33 6.95 -9.37 11.27
CA GLY A 33 8.31 -9.66 11.73
C GLY A 33 8.90 -8.56 12.60
N ASP A 34 8.67 -7.29 12.26
CA ASP A 34 9.18 -6.15 13.03
C ASP A 34 8.38 -5.94 14.31
N LEU A 35 7.06 -6.12 14.26
CA LEU A 35 6.22 -6.11 15.45
C LEU A 35 6.69 -7.14 16.47
N LEU A 36 6.87 -8.38 16.04
CA LEU A 36 7.35 -9.47 16.92
C LEU A 36 8.76 -9.21 17.46
N ARG A 37 9.67 -8.67 16.64
CA ARG A 37 11.02 -8.32 17.11
C ARG A 37 11.00 -7.21 18.16
N ARG A 38 10.11 -6.23 18.01
CA ARG A 38 9.91 -5.17 19.02
C ARG A 38 9.37 -5.74 20.33
N GLU A 39 8.37 -6.61 20.27
CA GLU A 39 7.82 -7.28 21.46
C GLU A 39 8.87 -8.16 22.17
N LEU A 40 9.71 -8.86 21.38
CA LEU A 40 10.83 -9.65 21.90
C LEU A 40 11.89 -8.76 22.60
N ALA A 41 12.26 -7.65 21.97
CA ALA A 41 13.26 -6.72 22.52
C ALA A 41 12.75 -6.00 23.78
N ALA A 42 11.44 -5.76 23.84
CA ALA A 42 10.77 -5.18 25.01
C ALA A 42 10.44 -6.21 26.12
N GLU A 43 10.79 -7.48 25.90
CA GLU A 43 10.50 -8.61 26.81
C GLU A 43 9.04 -8.66 27.30
N THR A 44 8.11 -8.25 26.43
CA THR A 44 6.69 -8.32 26.77
C THR A 44 6.23 -9.77 26.92
N LYS A 45 5.08 -9.99 27.56
CA LYS A 45 4.49 -11.32 27.67
C LYS A 45 4.30 -11.98 26.30
N LEU A 46 3.77 -11.23 25.31
CA LEU A 46 3.58 -11.68 23.94
C LEU A 46 4.93 -12.02 23.26
N GLY A 47 5.95 -11.18 23.45
CA GLY A 47 7.30 -11.42 22.94
C GLY A 47 7.92 -12.69 23.49
N LEU A 48 7.80 -12.92 24.81
CA LEU A 48 8.34 -14.13 25.45
C LEU A 48 7.62 -15.40 24.97
N GLU A 49 6.30 -15.37 24.81
CA GLU A 49 5.53 -16.47 24.24
C GLU A 49 5.93 -16.78 22.80
N ALA A 50 6.15 -15.74 21.97
CA ALA A 50 6.56 -15.89 20.58
C ALA A 50 7.99 -16.42 20.40
N LYS A 51 8.89 -16.19 21.37
CA LYS A 51 10.32 -16.50 21.29
C LYS A 51 10.60 -17.97 20.95
N SER A 52 9.91 -18.90 21.61
CA SER A 52 10.11 -20.35 21.41
C SER A 52 9.71 -20.83 20.02
N VAL A 53 8.86 -20.12 19.32
CA VAL A 53 8.35 -20.44 17.99
C VAL A 53 9.20 -19.76 16.89
N ILE A 54 9.61 -18.52 17.13
CA ILE A 54 10.40 -17.75 16.16
C ILE A 54 11.82 -18.31 16.02
N ALA A 55 12.44 -18.71 17.12
CA ALA A 55 13.82 -19.20 17.11
C ALA A 55 14.05 -20.37 16.13
N PRO A 56 13.21 -21.40 16.03
CA PRO A 56 13.33 -22.45 15.01
C PRO A 56 12.77 -22.06 13.64
N GLY A 57 12.23 -20.84 13.44
CA GLY A 57 11.66 -20.37 12.18
C GLY A 57 10.19 -20.73 11.95
N GLY A 58 9.47 -21.11 12.99
CA GLY A 58 8.04 -21.41 12.94
C GLY A 58 7.15 -20.14 12.84
N LEU A 59 5.85 -20.36 12.62
CA LEU A 59 4.83 -19.31 12.66
C LEU A 59 4.30 -19.15 14.08
N VAL A 60 4.25 -17.92 14.55
CA VAL A 60 3.61 -17.55 15.82
C VAL A 60 2.09 -17.75 15.68
N SER A 61 1.41 -18.03 16.79
CA SER A 61 -0.04 -18.27 16.80
C SER A 61 -0.82 -17.11 16.16
N ASP A 62 -1.90 -17.48 15.45
CA ASP A 62 -2.77 -16.49 14.80
C ASP A 62 -3.31 -15.47 15.80
N GLU A 63 -3.62 -15.89 17.03
CA GLU A 63 -4.13 -15.01 18.08
C GLU A 63 -3.18 -13.87 18.41
N ILE A 64 -1.89 -14.16 18.62
CA ILE A 64 -0.87 -13.15 18.93
C ILE A 64 -0.70 -12.18 17.75
N ILE A 65 -0.61 -12.71 16.53
CA ILE A 65 -0.43 -11.90 15.32
C ILE A 65 -1.62 -10.95 15.14
N VAL A 66 -2.83 -11.46 15.28
CA VAL A 66 -4.06 -10.69 15.12
C VAL A 66 -4.16 -9.56 16.15
N GLN A 67 -3.89 -9.86 17.42
CA GLN A 67 -3.88 -8.83 18.47
C GLN A 67 -2.89 -7.70 18.15
N LEU A 68 -1.69 -8.03 17.68
CA LEU A 68 -0.69 -7.04 17.29
C LEU A 68 -1.15 -6.19 16.09
N ILE A 69 -1.74 -6.81 15.08
CA ILE A 69 -2.26 -6.12 13.89
C ILE A 69 -3.45 -5.22 14.25
N GLU A 70 -4.44 -5.74 14.98
CA GLU A 70 -5.61 -4.96 15.39
C GLU A 70 -5.23 -3.76 16.25
N LYS A 71 -4.34 -3.96 17.21
CA LYS A 71 -3.78 -2.89 18.03
C LYS A 71 -3.14 -1.81 17.15
N THR A 72 -2.23 -2.22 16.25
CA THR A 72 -1.50 -1.29 15.38
C THR A 72 -2.44 -0.49 14.48
N ILE A 73 -3.44 -1.13 13.87
CA ILE A 73 -4.44 -0.46 13.03
C ILE A 73 -5.27 0.53 13.86
N THR A 74 -5.66 0.15 15.08
CA THR A 74 -6.50 1.00 15.94
C THR A 74 -5.74 2.21 16.46
N GLU A 75 -4.43 2.10 16.66
CA GLU A 75 -3.55 3.20 17.09
C GLU A 75 -3.26 4.21 15.97
N HIS A 76 -3.57 3.87 14.70
CA HIS A 76 -3.31 4.73 13.52
C HIS A 76 -4.57 4.98 12.67
N PRO A 77 -5.64 5.57 13.26
CA PRO A 77 -6.89 5.86 12.54
C PRO A 77 -6.73 6.92 11.44
N GLU A 78 -5.66 7.72 11.51
CA GLU A 78 -5.31 8.76 10.54
C GLU A 78 -4.63 8.22 9.27
N ALA A 79 -4.26 6.93 9.25
CA ALA A 79 -3.55 6.34 8.11
C ALA A 79 -4.38 6.39 6.83
N ASN A 80 -3.77 6.82 5.72
CA ASN A 80 -4.41 6.83 4.40
C ASN A 80 -4.60 5.42 3.82
N GLY A 81 -3.88 4.45 4.36
CA GLY A 81 -3.93 3.04 4.01
C GLY A 81 -2.82 2.27 4.68
N PHE A 82 -2.85 0.95 4.54
CA PHE A 82 -1.91 0.05 5.17
C PHE A 82 -1.14 -0.79 4.16
N LEU A 83 0.15 -0.96 4.41
CA LEU A 83 1.00 -1.91 3.71
C LEU A 83 1.37 -3.04 4.65
N PHE A 84 0.80 -4.22 4.43
CA PHE A 84 1.05 -5.41 5.24
C PHE A 84 2.24 -6.21 4.67
N ASP A 85 3.25 -6.46 5.49
CA ASP A 85 4.37 -7.37 5.17
C ASP A 85 4.36 -8.57 6.12
N GLY A 86 4.26 -9.75 5.52
CA GLY A 86 4.24 -11.01 6.27
C GLY A 86 2.90 -11.30 6.95
N PHE A 87 1.83 -10.67 6.52
CA PHE A 87 0.44 -10.92 6.94
C PHE A 87 -0.51 -10.70 5.74
N PRO A 88 -1.51 -11.59 5.54
CA PRO A 88 -1.79 -12.81 6.30
C PRO A 88 -0.88 -13.98 5.89
N ARG A 89 -0.75 -15.02 6.75
CA ARG A 89 0.02 -16.25 6.48
C ARG A 89 -0.79 -17.53 6.62
N THR A 90 -2.01 -17.44 7.11
CA THR A 90 -2.93 -18.56 7.27
C THR A 90 -4.32 -18.16 6.78
N TYR A 91 -5.18 -19.14 6.47
CA TYR A 91 -6.58 -18.86 6.14
C TYR A 91 -7.33 -18.12 7.24
N VAL A 92 -7.05 -18.47 8.50
CA VAL A 92 -7.64 -17.78 9.67
C VAL A 92 -7.29 -16.31 9.65
N GLN A 93 -6.02 -15.98 9.42
CA GLN A 93 -5.55 -14.61 9.31
C GLN A 93 -6.20 -13.85 8.12
N CYS A 94 -6.49 -14.53 7.01
CA CYS A 94 -7.20 -13.91 5.87
C CYS A 94 -8.60 -13.44 6.27
N TYR A 95 -9.39 -14.32 6.89
CA TYR A 95 -10.74 -13.97 7.33
C TYR A 95 -10.74 -12.83 8.36
N ILE A 96 -9.76 -12.85 9.25
CA ILE A 96 -9.62 -11.80 10.27
C ILE A 96 -9.22 -10.47 9.63
N LEU A 97 -8.27 -10.47 8.69
CA LEU A 97 -7.91 -9.25 7.96
C LEU A 97 -9.12 -8.67 7.23
N GLU A 98 -9.91 -9.49 6.55
CA GLU A 98 -11.15 -9.03 5.91
C GLU A 98 -12.14 -8.43 6.91
N GLY A 99 -12.33 -9.08 8.07
CA GLY A 99 -13.16 -8.54 9.13
C GLY A 99 -12.67 -7.20 9.68
N LEU A 100 -11.36 -7.03 9.85
CA LEU A 100 -10.75 -5.76 10.26
C LEU A 100 -10.94 -4.68 9.20
N MET A 101 -10.72 -5.00 7.92
CA MET A 101 -10.94 -4.05 6.82
C MET A 101 -12.41 -3.64 6.73
N LEU A 102 -13.33 -4.57 6.88
CA LEU A 102 -14.78 -4.29 6.91
C LEU A 102 -15.15 -3.36 8.08
N LYS A 103 -14.60 -3.57 9.28
CA LYS A 103 -14.78 -2.70 10.45
C LYS A 103 -14.32 -1.26 10.18
N LEU A 104 -13.32 -1.08 9.32
CA LEU A 104 -12.83 0.23 8.87
C LEU A 104 -13.57 0.79 7.65
N ASN A 105 -14.66 0.16 7.21
CA ASN A 105 -15.37 0.49 5.96
C ASN A 105 -14.47 0.53 4.72
N THR A 106 -13.54 -0.40 4.62
CA THR A 106 -12.59 -0.54 3.52
C THR A 106 -12.42 -2.03 3.16
N SER A 107 -11.55 -2.31 2.22
CA SER A 107 -11.17 -3.68 1.83
C SER A 107 -9.68 -3.76 1.55
N LEU A 108 -9.12 -4.98 1.46
CA LEU A 108 -7.80 -5.18 0.89
C LEU A 108 -7.87 -4.91 -0.62
N SER A 109 -7.16 -3.89 -1.10
CA SER A 109 -7.15 -3.50 -2.50
C SER A 109 -6.51 -4.57 -3.37
N CYS A 110 -5.31 -5.02 -2.99
CA CYS A 110 -4.63 -6.13 -3.65
C CYS A 110 -3.65 -6.84 -2.73
N LEU A 111 -3.40 -8.12 -3.04
CA LEU A 111 -2.29 -8.89 -2.53
C LEU A 111 -1.29 -9.08 -3.67
N ILE A 112 -0.07 -8.56 -3.49
CA ILE A 112 1.03 -8.66 -4.45
C ILE A 112 2.00 -9.74 -3.99
N SER A 113 2.11 -10.81 -4.76
CA SER A 113 3.01 -11.93 -4.49
C SER A 113 4.31 -11.77 -5.26
N LEU A 114 5.42 -11.61 -4.54
CA LEU A 114 6.76 -11.66 -5.09
C LEU A 114 7.17 -13.12 -5.23
N GLU A 115 7.27 -13.60 -6.46
CA GLU A 115 7.66 -14.99 -6.75
C GLU A 115 9.19 -15.10 -6.82
N LEU A 116 9.76 -16.02 -6.05
CA LEU A 116 11.19 -16.27 -5.99
C LEU A 116 11.45 -17.75 -5.85
N ASP A 117 12.46 -18.27 -6.54
CA ASP A 117 12.89 -19.66 -6.37
C ASP A 117 13.59 -19.89 -5.02
N GLU A 118 13.56 -21.13 -4.56
CA GLU A 118 14.07 -21.50 -3.23
C GLU A 118 15.57 -21.25 -3.11
N GLU A 119 16.36 -21.57 -4.14
CA GLU A 119 17.82 -21.42 -4.09
C GLU A 119 18.23 -19.95 -3.98
N THR A 120 17.58 -19.09 -4.75
CA THR A 120 17.77 -17.64 -4.65
C THR A 120 17.33 -17.10 -3.29
N SER A 121 16.22 -17.62 -2.74
CA SER A 121 15.78 -17.28 -1.38
C SER A 121 16.84 -17.61 -0.35
N VAL A 122 17.38 -18.83 -0.37
CA VAL A 122 18.43 -19.28 0.57
C VAL A 122 19.66 -18.39 0.45
N ARG A 123 20.15 -18.18 -0.77
CA ARG A 123 21.33 -17.35 -1.02
C ARG A 123 21.17 -15.93 -0.46
N ARG A 124 20.06 -15.26 -0.78
CA ARG A 124 19.79 -13.90 -0.30
C ARG A 124 19.68 -13.81 1.21
N LEU A 125 19.09 -14.81 1.85
CA LEU A 125 18.93 -14.82 3.31
C LEU A 125 20.26 -15.08 4.03
N LEU A 126 21.09 -15.98 3.50
CA LEU A 126 22.45 -16.22 4.05
C LEU A 126 23.32 -14.97 3.92
N GLU A 127 23.24 -14.24 2.79
CA GLU A 127 23.96 -12.99 2.58
C GLU A 127 23.46 -11.92 3.55
N ARG A 128 22.15 -11.78 3.74
CA ARG A 128 21.55 -10.89 4.72
C ARG A 128 22.00 -11.21 6.14
N GLY A 129 22.07 -12.50 6.50
CA GLY A 129 22.54 -12.93 7.82
C GLY A 129 23.97 -12.45 8.13
N ARG A 130 24.84 -12.38 7.11
CA ARG A 130 26.22 -11.89 7.24
C ARG A 130 26.28 -10.38 7.47
N THR A 131 25.33 -9.61 6.95
CA THR A 131 25.35 -8.13 6.95
C THR A 131 24.47 -7.52 8.02
N SER A 132 23.33 -8.14 8.34
CA SER A 132 22.31 -7.56 9.22
C SER A 132 22.35 -8.03 10.68
N GLY A 133 23.21 -9.02 11.01
CA GLY A 133 23.29 -9.59 12.36
C GLY A 133 22.04 -10.33 12.82
N ARG A 134 21.09 -10.65 11.92
CA ARG A 134 19.88 -11.42 12.26
C ARG A 134 20.24 -12.85 12.63
N THR A 135 19.83 -13.29 13.79
CA THR A 135 20.11 -14.66 14.31
C THR A 135 19.27 -15.75 13.64
N ASP A 136 18.16 -15.37 12.99
CA ASP A 136 17.23 -16.25 12.28
C ASP A 136 17.59 -16.48 10.80
N ASP A 137 18.72 -15.98 10.33
CA ASP A 137 19.22 -16.14 8.96
C ASP A 137 20.39 -17.16 8.89
N ASN A 138 20.31 -18.26 9.61
CA ASN A 138 21.16 -19.45 9.42
C ASN A 138 20.45 -20.50 8.54
N GLU A 139 21.21 -21.38 7.90
CA GLU A 139 20.69 -22.29 6.89
C GLU A 139 19.55 -23.19 7.38
N THR A 140 19.67 -23.73 8.60
CA THR A 140 18.65 -24.61 9.17
C THR A 140 17.32 -23.85 9.38
N VAL A 141 17.38 -22.65 9.95
CA VAL A 141 16.20 -21.83 10.19
C VAL A 141 15.61 -21.33 8.88
N ILE A 142 16.44 -20.96 7.90
CA ILE A 142 16.00 -20.55 6.56
C ILE A 142 15.20 -21.65 5.88
N ARG A 143 15.72 -22.88 5.83
CA ARG A 143 15.01 -24.03 5.22
C ARG A 143 13.70 -24.33 5.95
N ASN A 144 13.68 -24.22 7.26
CA ASN A 144 12.44 -24.37 8.02
C ASN A 144 11.41 -23.30 7.67
N ARG A 145 11.82 -22.04 7.58
CA ARG A 145 10.94 -20.91 7.17
C ARG A 145 10.39 -21.08 5.75
N LEU A 146 11.19 -21.60 4.82
CA LEU A 146 10.74 -21.89 3.45
C LEU A 146 9.72 -23.02 3.42
N ARG A 147 9.93 -24.07 4.23
CA ARG A 147 8.96 -25.14 4.39
C ARG A 147 7.65 -24.63 4.99
N GLU A 148 7.69 -23.90 6.10
CA GLU A 148 6.51 -23.27 6.71
C GLU A 148 5.75 -22.37 5.72
N TYR A 149 6.50 -21.61 4.91
CA TYR A 149 5.90 -20.79 3.85
C TYR A 149 5.19 -21.65 2.81
N SER A 150 5.84 -22.71 2.31
CA SER A 150 5.28 -23.59 1.28
C SER A 150 4.04 -24.33 1.78
N GLU A 151 4.10 -24.86 3.01
CA GLU A 151 3.03 -25.71 3.56
C GLU A 151 1.83 -24.91 4.07
N LYS A 152 2.06 -23.77 4.73
CA LYS A 152 1.01 -23.02 5.44
C LYS A 152 0.63 -21.70 4.78
N THR A 153 1.61 -21.01 4.15
CA THR A 153 1.40 -19.65 3.67
C THR A 153 1.08 -19.62 2.18
N LEU A 154 1.75 -20.43 1.37
CA LEU A 154 1.48 -20.46 -0.07
C LEU A 154 0.01 -20.80 -0.42
N PRO A 155 -0.69 -21.73 0.27
CA PRO A 155 -2.10 -22.01 0.03
C PRO A 155 -3.02 -20.79 0.20
N VAL A 156 -2.63 -19.79 1.00
CA VAL A 156 -3.39 -18.55 1.19
C VAL A 156 -3.62 -17.78 -0.11
N LEU A 157 -2.75 -17.96 -1.11
CA LEU A 157 -2.91 -17.32 -2.42
C LEU A 157 -4.23 -17.70 -3.12
N ASP A 158 -4.72 -18.93 -2.91
CA ASP A 158 -5.96 -19.38 -3.52
C ASP A 158 -7.17 -18.58 -3.00
N PHE A 159 -7.16 -18.23 -1.71
CA PHE A 159 -8.16 -17.35 -1.11
C PHE A 159 -8.28 -16.00 -1.83
N TYR A 160 -7.15 -15.39 -2.22
CA TYR A 160 -7.13 -14.11 -2.90
C TYR A 160 -7.29 -14.22 -4.42
N ARG A 161 -6.91 -15.36 -5.02
CA ARG A 161 -7.21 -15.67 -6.44
C ARG A 161 -8.71 -15.75 -6.68
N GLU A 162 -9.44 -16.43 -5.81
CA GLU A 162 -10.90 -16.56 -5.90
C GLU A 162 -11.62 -15.21 -5.78
N ARG A 163 -11.01 -14.26 -5.08
CA ARG A 163 -11.54 -12.89 -4.90
C ARG A 163 -11.12 -11.90 -5.98
N GLY A 164 -10.22 -12.30 -6.88
CA GLY A 164 -9.76 -11.46 -7.98
C GLY A 164 -8.81 -10.34 -7.59
N ASN A 165 -8.28 -10.34 -6.37
CA ASN A 165 -7.34 -9.32 -5.88
C ASN A 165 -5.91 -9.86 -5.63
N TYR A 166 -5.55 -10.98 -6.28
CA TYR A 166 -4.21 -11.55 -6.31
C TYR A 166 -3.44 -11.14 -7.55
N LEU A 167 -2.24 -10.61 -7.36
CA LEU A 167 -1.36 -10.14 -8.42
C LEU A 167 0.06 -10.68 -8.20
N ARG A 168 0.78 -10.98 -9.29
CA ARG A 168 2.11 -11.60 -9.23
C ARG A 168 3.17 -10.67 -9.78
N VAL A 169 4.34 -10.68 -9.14
CA VAL A 169 5.55 -10.00 -9.62
C VAL A 169 6.73 -10.96 -9.48
N SER A 170 7.57 -11.04 -10.50
CA SER A 170 8.79 -11.83 -10.43
C SER A 170 9.81 -11.17 -9.51
N GLY A 171 10.22 -11.86 -8.45
CA GLY A 171 11.29 -11.42 -7.55
C GLY A 171 12.70 -11.70 -8.07
N ASN A 172 12.83 -12.37 -9.24
CA ASN A 172 14.12 -12.68 -9.89
C ASN A 172 14.66 -11.52 -10.77
N GLN A 173 14.08 -10.35 -10.67
CA GLN A 173 14.48 -9.14 -11.38
C GLN A 173 15.38 -8.24 -10.50
N SER A 174 15.81 -7.10 -11.05
CA SER A 174 16.46 -6.05 -10.27
C SER A 174 15.51 -5.44 -9.25
N ILE A 175 16.04 -4.78 -8.21
CA ILE A 175 15.21 -4.10 -7.19
C ILE A 175 14.32 -3.05 -7.85
N GLU A 176 14.87 -2.32 -8.82
CA GLU A 176 14.22 -1.24 -9.55
C GLU A 176 13.08 -1.76 -10.44
N ASP A 177 13.29 -2.88 -11.14
CA ASP A 177 12.26 -3.47 -12.01
C ASP A 177 11.10 -4.03 -11.18
N VAL A 178 11.40 -4.74 -10.08
CA VAL A 178 10.37 -5.20 -9.13
C VAL A 178 9.56 -4.02 -8.58
N ALA A 179 10.24 -2.92 -8.23
CA ALA A 179 9.58 -1.71 -7.75
C ALA A 179 8.68 -1.08 -8.81
N ALA A 180 9.13 -1.05 -10.08
CA ALA A 180 8.34 -0.53 -11.20
C ALA A 180 7.08 -1.36 -11.43
N ASP A 181 7.19 -2.69 -11.43
CA ASP A 181 6.06 -3.61 -11.59
C ASP A 181 5.03 -3.44 -10.46
N ILE A 182 5.49 -3.36 -9.21
CA ILE A 182 4.60 -3.15 -8.06
C ILE A 182 3.88 -1.80 -8.17
N ARG A 183 4.60 -0.73 -8.54
CA ARG A 183 3.99 0.61 -8.72
C ARG A 183 2.94 0.62 -9.81
N ALA A 184 3.19 -0.05 -10.93
CA ALA A 184 2.22 -0.17 -12.02
C ALA A 184 0.94 -0.86 -11.52
N ILE A 185 1.07 -1.96 -10.80
CA ILE A 185 -0.04 -2.69 -10.19
C ILE A 185 -0.85 -1.79 -9.24
N ILE A 186 -0.18 -1.09 -8.32
CA ILE A 186 -0.87 -0.23 -7.35
C ILE A 186 -1.59 0.93 -8.04
N ARG A 187 -0.99 1.54 -9.06
CA ARG A 187 -1.62 2.61 -9.84
C ARG A 187 -2.85 2.12 -10.60
N ASP A 188 -2.80 0.91 -11.16
CA ASP A 188 -3.94 0.29 -11.83
C ASP A 188 -5.07 -0.01 -10.83
N GLU A 189 -4.74 -0.49 -9.62
CA GLU A 189 -5.75 -0.71 -8.57
C GLU A 189 -6.37 0.61 -8.09
N LEU A 190 -5.57 1.66 -7.90
CA LEU A 190 -6.08 2.99 -7.57
C LEU A 190 -6.99 3.54 -8.67
N ALA A 191 -6.65 3.31 -9.94
CA ALA A 191 -7.47 3.75 -11.08
C ALA A 191 -8.86 3.10 -11.11
N LYS A 192 -9.00 1.87 -10.63
CA LYS A 192 -10.30 1.18 -10.51
C LYS A 192 -11.24 1.81 -9.47
N HIS A 193 -10.68 2.52 -8.50
CA HIS A 193 -11.40 3.11 -7.37
C HIS A 193 -11.38 4.64 -7.36
N LEU A 194 -11.08 5.27 -8.52
CA LEU A 194 -11.13 6.72 -8.64
C LEU A 194 -12.53 7.24 -8.36
N VAL A 195 -12.65 8.07 -7.33
CA VAL A 195 -13.87 8.81 -7.04
C VAL A 195 -13.79 10.16 -7.74
N ASN A 196 -14.65 10.37 -8.73
CA ASN A 196 -14.79 11.65 -9.40
C ASN A 196 -16.02 12.38 -8.86
N VAL A 197 -15.81 13.58 -8.32
CA VAL A 197 -16.89 14.43 -7.79
C VAL A 197 -17.00 15.65 -8.69
N VAL A 198 -18.19 15.90 -9.21
CA VAL A 198 -18.47 17.12 -10.00
C VAL A 198 -19.38 18.03 -9.19
N VAL A 199 -18.92 19.25 -8.93
CA VAL A 199 -19.68 20.23 -8.15
C VAL A 199 -20.31 21.26 -9.08
N PHE A 200 -21.65 21.30 -9.09
CA PHE A 200 -22.44 22.26 -9.84
C PHE A 200 -23.06 23.33 -8.93
N GLY A 201 -23.30 24.49 -9.46
CA GLY A 201 -24.02 25.55 -8.77
C GLY A 201 -23.93 26.88 -9.55
N TYR A 202 -24.75 27.85 -9.16
CA TYR A 202 -24.71 29.18 -9.76
C TYR A 202 -23.42 29.95 -9.41
N PRO A 203 -23.01 30.95 -10.22
CA PRO A 203 -21.96 31.86 -9.84
C PRO A 203 -22.24 32.47 -8.45
N GLY A 204 -21.22 32.51 -7.59
CA GLY A 204 -21.38 33.05 -6.21
C GLY A 204 -21.94 32.04 -5.19
N SER A 205 -22.28 30.81 -5.57
CA SER A 205 -22.77 29.76 -4.62
C SER A 205 -21.71 29.12 -3.75
N GLY A 206 -20.45 29.54 -3.82
CA GLY A 206 -19.35 28.99 -3.03
C GLY A 206 -18.76 27.69 -3.55
N ARG A 207 -19.05 27.30 -4.83
CA ARG A 207 -18.53 26.06 -5.43
C ARG A 207 -17.01 25.87 -5.25
N GLY A 208 -16.23 26.91 -5.56
CA GLY A 208 -14.77 26.86 -5.47
C GLY A 208 -14.32 26.50 -4.06
N SER A 209 -14.78 27.24 -3.07
CA SER A 209 -14.42 27.02 -1.66
C SER A 209 -14.84 25.64 -1.16
N GLN A 210 -16.03 25.17 -1.56
CA GLN A 210 -16.51 23.84 -1.19
C GLN A 210 -15.71 22.74 -1.89
N SER A 211 -15.37 22.91 -3.18
CA SER A 211 -14.56 21.95 -3.92
C SER A 211 -13.14 21.85 -3.35
N GLU A 212 -12.51 22.97 -2.99
CA GLU A 212 -11.20 22.95 -2.35
C GLU A 212 -11.23 22.30 -0.96
N ALA A 213 -12.30 22.51 -0.18
CA ALA A 213 -12.48 21.88 1.12
C ALA A 213 -12.66 20.36 0.98
N LEU A 214 -13.46 19.91 -0.01
CA LEU A 214 -13.64 18.50 -0.34
C LEU A 214 -12.32 17.86 -0.82
N ALA A 215 -11.60 18.53 -1.71
CA ALA A 215 -10.31 18.05 -2.22
C ALA A 215 -9.32 17.82 -1.06
N ARG A 216 -9.18 18.78 -0.16
CA ARG A 216 -8.32 18.63 1.03
C ARG A 216 -8.78 17.53 1.98
N LYS A 217 -10.10 17.43 2.23
CA LYS A 217 -10.65 16.45 3.17
C LYS A 217 -10.52 15.01 2.68
N TYR A 218 -10.70 14.79 1.38
CA TYR A 218 -10.76 13.45 0.78
C TYR A 218 -9.54 13.09 -0.08
N GLY A 219 -8.49 13.94 -0.09
CA GLY A 219 -7.28 13.72 -0.88
C GLY A 219 -7.54 13.71 -2.39
N LEU A 220 -8.51 14.50 -2.87
CA LEU A 220 -8.86 14.58 -4.29
C LEU A 220 -8.04 15.66 -4.99
N GLU A 221 -7.69 15.41 -6.26
CA GLU A 221 -7.13 16.45 -7.12
C GLU A 221 -8.23 17.46 -7.51
N TYR A 222 -8.00 18.74 -7.21
CA TYR A 222 -8.96 19.78 -7.56
C TYR A 222 -8.70 20.32 -8.95
N VAL A 223 -9.64 20.11 -9.84
CA VAL A 223 -9.60 20.59 -11.22
C VAL A 223 -10.71 21.59 -11.46
N ALA A 224 -10.36 22.82 -11.76
CA ALA A 224 -11.32 23.86 -12.15
C ALA A 224 -10.91 24.53 -13.46
N THR A 225 -11.88 24.78 -14.33
CA THR A 225 -11.61 25.37 -15.65
C THR A 225 -11.04 26.78 -15.57
N GLY A 226 -11.50 27.61 -14.62
CA GLY A 226 -11.01 28.96 -14.43
C GLY A 226 -9.49 29.02 -14.21
N PRO A 227 -8.98 28.47 -13.08
CA PRO A 227 -7.54 28.39 -12.80
C PRO A 227 -6.71 27.75 -13.92
N LEU A 228 -7.20 26.70 -14.59
CA LEU A 228 -6.52 26.08 -15.71
C LEU A 228 -6.34 27.04 -16.89
N LEU A 229 -7.41 27.72 -17.29
CA LEU A 229 -7.38 28.71 -18.37
C LEU A 229 -6.49 29.89 -18.02
N ASP A 230 -6.54 30.39 -16.79
CA ASP A 230 -5.65 31.43 -16.27
C ASP A 230 -4.17 31.05 -16.35
N HIS A 231 -3.86 29.83 -15.96
CA HIS A 231 -2.50 29.30 -16.05
C HIS A 231 -1.99 29.31 -17.50
N GLU A 232 -2.80 28.81 -18.45
CA GLU A 232 -2.47 28.77 -19.87
C GLU A 232 -2.28 30.17 -20.48
N ILE A 233 -3.11 31.13 -20.06
CA ILE A 233 -3.00 32.53 -20.49
C ILE A 233 -1.70 33.14 -19.94
N LYS A 234 -1.40 32.98 -18.65
CA LYS A 234 -0.19 33.50 -18.02
C LYS A 234 1.09 32.87 -18.59
N ALA A 235 1.04 31.58 -18.89
CA ALA A 235 2.15 30.86 -19.51
C ALA A 235 2.35 31.20 -21.01
N GLY A 236 1.43 31.95 -21.64
CA GLY A 236 1.51 32.33 -23.05
C GLY A 236 1.48 31.15 -24.03
N THR A 237 0.87 30.03 -23.65
CA THR A 237 0.77 28.83 -24.48
C THR A 237 -0.06 29.07 -25.75
N ALA A 238 -0.01 28.14 -26.70
CA ALA A 238 -0.84 28.22 -27.91
C ALA A 238 -2.35 28.24 -27.56
N ILE A 239 -2.73 27.47 -26.52
CA ILE A 239 -4.10 27.46 -25.98
C ILE A 239 -4.42 28.79 -25.33
N GLY A 240 -3.55 29.31 -24.46
CA GLY A 240 -3.74 30.60 -23.78
C GLY A 240 -3.94 31.76 -24.77
N ARG A 241 -3.14 31.83 -25.84
CA ARG A 241 -3.33 32.84 -26.91
C ARG A 241 -4.67 32.71 -27.62
N LYS A 242 -5.13 31.47 -27.90
CA LYS A 242 -6.46 31.25 -28.49
C LYS A 242 -7.59 31.69 -27.56
N ILE A 243 -7.47 31.41 -26.25
CA ILE A 243 -8.46 31.83 -25.23
C ILE A 243 -8.56 33.35 -25.19
N VAL A 244 -7.43 34.07 -25.15
CA VAL A 244 -7.41 35.54 -25.18
C VAL A 244 -8.07 36.09 -26.44
N ALA A 245 -7.78 35.51 -27.62
CA ALA A 245 -8.39 35.92 -28.89
C ALA A 245 -9.92 35.70 -28.87
N LEU A 246 -10.39 34.56 -28.36
CA LEU A 246 -11.81 34.24 -28.25
C LEU A 246 -12.51 35.14 -27.22
N SER A 247 -11.90 35.45 -26.09
CA SER A 247 -12.45 36.32 -25.07
C SER A 247 -12.61 37.79 -25.54
N ARG A 248 -11.75 38.22 -26.47
CA ARG A 248 -11.85 39.54 -27.14
C ARG A 248 -12.88 39.57 -28.28
N ALA A 249 -13.08 38.42 -28.94
CA ALA A 249 -13.96 38.33 -30.12
C ALA A 249 -15.42 37.98 -29.79
N ALA A 250 -15.69 37.43 -28.61
CA ALA A 250 -17.00 36.91 -28.28
C ALA A 250 -17.48 37.39 -26.91
N SER A 251 -18.71 37.92 -26.91
CA SER A 251 -19.55 38.02 -25.72
C SER A 251 -19.84 36.70 -24.97
N TRP A 252 -19.18 35.59 -25.34
CA TRP A 252 -19.43 34.24 -24.87
C TRP A 252 -18.63 33.86 -23.62
N PHE A 253 -17.57 34.62 -23.26
CA PHE A 253 -16.94 34.54 -21.94
C PHE A 253 -17.27 35.82 -21.18
N PRO A 254 -18.42 35.90 -20.49
CA PRO A 254 -18.69 37.04 -19.64
C PRO A 254 -17.59 37.08 -18.58
N THR A 255 -16.92 38.19 -18.44
CA THR A 255 -15.94 38.48 -17.39
C THR A 255 -16.47 38.22 -15.98
N ARG A 256 -17.77 38.00 -15.83
CA ARG A 256 -18.45 37.55 -14.60
C ARG A 256 -18.16 36.12 -14.14
N TRP A 257 -17.56 35.27 -14.98
CA TRP A 257 -17.18 33.88 -14.62
C TRP A 257 -15.82 33.79 -13.95
N TRP A 258 -15.04 34.89 -13.97
CA TRP A 258 -13.66 34.89 -13.48
C TRP A 258 -13.51 35.45 -12.06
N CYS A 259 -14.57 36.04 -11.48
CA CYS A 259 -14.55 36.71 -10.18
C CYS A 259 -15.36 35.95 -9.11
N SER A 260 -15.24 34.65 -9.03
CA SER A 260 -15.86 33.90 -7.91
C SER A 260 -15.00 32.71 -7.49
#